data_0fa3b7883eca38e758e1926ea8a0b81a
#
_entry.id   0fa3b7883eca38e758e1926ea8a0b81a
#
_cell.length_a   1.000
_cell.length_b   1.000
_cell.length_c   1.000
_cell.angle_alpha   90.00
_cell.angle_beta   90.00
_cell.angle_gamma   90.00
#
_symmetry.space_group_name_H-M   'P 1'
#
loop_
_entity.id
_entity.type
_entity.pdbx_description
1 polymer ?
#
loop_
_entity_poly.entity_id
_entity_poly.type
_entity_poly.pdbx_seq_one_letter_code
_entity_poly.pdbx_strand_id
1 'polypeptide(L)'
;MQTLTIAEFSLRLGVGVGCGALIGIERQWQARRAGLRTNALVATGATLFVLYAVAANDSSPTRVASYVVSGVGFLGGGVILREGFNVRGLNTAATLWCSAAVGVLAAGGHLVFALIATGTVVAIHLLGRPLGHLIDHGDNVEEDEDDQPYQLQLICRPKSEKYARAQIVQRTGGGGDRLVLRGIHTGRTADDSVALTAYLLSDGHAPARLEQLVAELSLQAGVQAVHWYAGEEDEPMPRAPLPD
;
A
#
# COMPACT_ATOMS: atom_id res chain seq x y z
N MET A 1 7.89 19.49 -40.83
CA MET A 1 7.96 18.16 -40.22
C MET A 1 9.19 18.14 -39.32
N GLN A 2 9.03 18.09 -38.03
CA GLN A 2 10.18 17.96 -37.12
C GLN A 2 10.53 16.47 -37.04
N THR A 3 11.66 16.10 -37.63
CA THR A 3 12.21 14.74 -37.47
C THR A 3 12.72 14.60 -36.06
N LEU A 4 12.17 13.63 -35.31
CA LEU A 4 12.60 13.34 -33.95
C LEU A 4 14.08 12.90 -33.98
N THR A 5 14.97 13.69 -33.41
CA THR A 5 16.39 13.32 -33.31
C THR A 5 16.60 12.27 -32.22
N ILE A 6 17.71 11.50 -32.34
CA ILE A 6 18.08 10.51 -31.31
C ILE A 6 18.23 11.18 -29.91
N ALA A 7 18.79 12.40 -29.90
CA ALA A 7 18.97 13.15 -28.67
C ALA A 7 17.63 13.53 -28.01
N GLU A 8 16.68 14.04 -28.83
CA GLU A 8 15.31 14.34 -28.34
C GLU A 8 14.55 13.09 -27.87
N PHE A 9 14.65 12.00 -28.63
CA PHE A 9 14.07 10.71 -28.24
C PHE A 9 14.61 10.27 -26.87
N SER A 10 15.94 10.26 -26.72
CA SER A 10 16.60 9.84 -25.48
C SER A 10 16.26 10.75 -24.30
N LEU A 11 16.21 12.07 -24.53
CA LEU A 11 15.83 13.04 -23.50
C LEU A 11 14.39 12.82 -23.02
N ARG A 12 13.42 12.75 -23.94
CA ARG A 12 12.01 12.55 -23.62
C ARG A 12 11.77 11.21 -22.93
N LEU A 13 12.44 10.15 -23.40
CA LEU A 13 12.38 8.83 -22.75
C LEU A 13 12.99 8.89 -21.35
N GLY A 14 14.17 9.49 -21.20
CA GLY A 14 14.83 9.64 -19.90
C GLY A 14 13.98 10.40 -18.87
N VAL A 15 13.33 11.48 -19.31
CA VAL A 15 12.40 12.24 -18.43
C VAL A 15 11.20 11.40 -18.07
N GLY A 16 10.58 10.68 -19.02
CA GLY A 16 9.43 9.81 -18.74
C GLY A 16 9.78 8.72 -17.72
N VAL A 17 10.92 8.02 -17.92
CA VAL A 17 11.43 7.02 -16.98
C VAL A 17 11.71 7.63 -15.62
N GLY A 18 12.41 8.76 -15.57
CA GLY A 18 12.78 9.47 -14.34
C GLY A 18 11.56 9.91 -13.53
N CYS A 19 10.55 10.49 -14.21
CA CYS A 19 9.30 10.88 -13.57
C CYS A 19 8.56 9.70 -12.98
N GLY A 20 8.38 8.60 -13.72
CA GLY A 20 7.77 7.39 -13.24
C GLY A 20 8.55 6.76 -12.08
N ALA A 21 9.88 6.79 -12.14
CA ALA A 21 10.76 6.33 -11.07
C ALA A 21 10.58 7.16 -9.79
N LEU A 22 10.51 8.48 -9.88
CA LEU A 22 10.30 9.37 -8.72
C LEU A 22 8.98 9.09 -8.01
N ILE A 23 7.87 8.94 -8.77
CA ILE A 23 6.59 8.53 -8.21
C ILE A 23 6.71 7.15 -7.53
N GLY A 24 7.40 6.21 -8.18
CA GLY A 24 7.56 4.86 -7.66
C GLY A 24 8.47 4.76 -6.43
N ILE A 25 9.51 5.60 -6.32
CA ILE A 25 10.39 5.69 -5.14
C ILE A 25 9.59 6.11 -3.92
N GLU A 26 8.76 7.14 -4.06
CA GLU A 26 7.89 7.61 -2.99
C GLU A 26 6.95 6.49 -2.52
N ARG A 27 6.30 5.79 -3.47
CA ARG A 27 5.42 4.64 -3.16
C ARG A 27 6.17 3.51 -2.46
N GLN A 28 7.37 3.18 -2.91
CA GLN A 28 8.19 2.14 -2.31
C GLN A 28 8.68 2.53 -0.92
N TRP A 29 9.04 3.80 -0.70
CA TRP A 29 9.43 4.31 0.60
C TRP A 29 8.30 4.22 1.63
N GLN A 30 7.06 4.40 1.18
CA GLN A 30 5.86 4.23 2.02
C GLN A 30 5.38 2.76 2.13
N ALA A 31 6.17 1.78 1.67
CA ALA A 31 5.83 0.35 1.64
C ALA A 31 4.52 0.03 0.90
N ARG A 32 4.17 0.85 -0.11
CA ARG A 32 2.94 0.69 -0.90
C ARG A 32 3.10 -0.30 -2.05
N ARG A 33 1.98 -0.88 -2.49
CA ARG A 33 1.93 -1.68 -3.72
C ARG A 33 2.29 -0.82 -4.94
N ALA A 34 2.83 -1.44 -6.02
CA ALA A 34 3.31 -0.76 -7.22
C ALA A 34 4.36 0.33 -6.92
N GLY A 35 5.56 -0.10 -6.47
CA GLY A 35 6.70 0.78 -6.18
C GLY A 35 7.47 1.24 -7.43
N LEU A 36 8.76 1.51 -7.25
CA LEU A 36 9.69 2.05 -8.26
C LEU A 36 9.59 1.35 -9.62
N ARG A 37 9.73 0.02 -9.63
CA ARG A 37 9.77 -0.76 -10.87
C ARG A 37 8.48 -0.64 -11.68
N THR A 38 7.33 -0.74 -11.02
CA THR A 38 6.04 -0.73 -11.68
C THR A 38 5.72 0.63 -12.29
N ASN A 39 5.87 1.72 -11.52
CA ASN A 39 5.59 3.07 -12.00
C ASN A 39 6.56 3.51 -13.10
N ALA A 40 7.86 3.17 -12.97
CA ALA A 40 8.84 3.43 -14.01
C ALA A 40 8.49 2.70 -15.33
N LEU A 41 8.08 1.42 -15.25
CA LEU A 41 7.69 0.65 -16.44
C LEU A 41 6.43 1.21 -17.10
N VAL A 42 5.42 1.59 -16.34
CA VAL A 42 4.18 2.18 -16.87
C VAL A 42 4.47 3.51 -17.58
N ALA A 43 5.23 4.40 -16.95
CA ALA A 43 5.64 5.66 -17.56
C ALA A 43 6.51 5.45 -18.81
N THR A 44 7.44 4.48 -18.76
CA THR A 44 8.28 4.10 -19.91
C THR A 44 7.44 3.62 -21.09
N GLY A 45 6.51 2.67 -20.84
CA GLY A 45 5.64 2.14 -21.87
C GLY A 45 4.78 3.23 -22.52
N ALA A 46 4.16 4.08 -21.70
CA ALA A 46 3.39 5.23 -22.18
C ALA A 46 4.24 6.17 -23.05
N THR A 47 5.47 6.48 -22.59
CA THR A 47 6.41 7.31 -23.34
C THR A 47 6.78 6.68 -24.68
N LEU A 48 7.13 5.40 -24.70
CA LEU A 48 7.54 4.70 -25.94
C LEU A 48 6.42 4.62 -26.97
N PHE A 49 5.18 4.33 -26.57
CA PHE A 49 4.05 4.27 -27.50
C PHE A 49 3.81 5.62 -28.19
N VAL A 50 3.86 6.71 -27.43
CA VAL A 50 3.64 8.05 -28.00
C VAL A 50 4.86 8.50 -28.81
N LEU A 51 6.10 8.22 -28.36
CA LEU A 51 7.32 8.51 -29.15
C LEU A 51 7.34 7.75 -30.47
N TYR A 52 6.83 6.50 -30.51
CA TYR A 52 6.68 5.77 -31.76
C TYR A 52 5.77 6.49 -32.74
N ALA A 53 4.61 6.99 -32.28
CA ALA A 53 3.70 7.74 -33.14
C ALA A 53 4.33 9.05 -33.67
N VAL A 54 5.09 9.74 -32.81
CA VAL A 54 5.84 10.95 -33.21
C VAL A 54 6.92 10.60 -34.25
N ALA A 55 7.69 9.54 -34.04
CA ALA A 55 8.75 9.09 -34.94
C ALA A 55 8.19 8.58 -36.28
N ALA A 56 7.04 7.94 -36.26
CA ALA A 56 6.34 7.47 -37.47
C ALA A 56 5.64 8.61 -38.26
N ASN A 57 5.74 9.87 -37.79
CA ASN A 57 5.01 11.01 -38.34
C ASN A 57 3.49 10.76 -38.42
N ASP A 58 2.91 10.09 -37.44
CA ASP A 58 1.45 9.88 -37.37
C ASP A 58 0.74 11.25 -37.38
N SER A 59 -0.29 11.37 -38.18
CA SER A 59 -1.11 12.58 -38.28
C SER A 59 -1.85 12.93 -36.98
N SER A 60 -1.95 11.99 -36.05
CA SER A 60 -2.65 12.17 -34.77
C SER A 60 -1.96 11.42 -33.61
N PRO A 61 -0.79 11.86 -33.11
CA PRO A 61 -0.14 11.28 -31.95
C PRO A 61 -1.02 11.28 -30.68
N THR A 62 -1.96 12.22 -30.61
CA THR A 62 -2.97 12.31 -29.51
C THR A 62 -3.91 11.10 -29.50
N ARG A 63 -4.17 10.48 -30.64
CA ARG A 63 -4.95 9.24 -30.71
C ARG A 63 -4.23 8.08 -30.02
N VAL A 64 -2.90 7.97 -30.23
CA VAL A 64 -2.10 6.95 -29.52
C VAL A 64 -2.08 7.24 -28.02
N ALA A 65 -1.96 8.49 -27.62
CA ALA A 65 -2.08 8.87 -26.20
C ALA A 65 -3.43 8.46 -25.60
N SER A 66 -4.54 8.63 -26.32
CA SER A 66 -5.86 8.16 -25.83
C SER A 66 -5.96 6.64 -25.68
N TYR A 67 -5.29 5.87 -26.54
CA TYR A 67 -5.18 4.42 -26.38
C TYR A 67 -4.33 4.02 -25.17
N VAL A 68 -3.26 4.76 -24.88
CA VAL A 68 -2.48 4.57 -23.65
C VAL A 68 -3.36 4.77 -22.43
N VAL A 69 -4.15 5.85 -22.39
CA VAL A 69 -5.08 6.13 -21.27
C VAL A 69 -6.09 4.99 -21.10
N SER A 70 -6.66 4.49 -22.20
CA SER A 70 -7.59 3.35 -22.15
C SER A 70 -6.90 2.06 -21.67
N GLY A 71 -5.69 1.77 -22.20
CA GLY A 71 -4.92 0.57 -21.85
C GLY A 71 -4.49 0.50 -20.40
N VAL A 72 -4.12 1.65 -19.82
CA VAL A 72 -3.78 1.74 -18.38
C VAL A 72 -4.99 1.48 -17.49
N GLY A 73 -6.22 1.75 -17.98
CA GLY A 73 -7.45 1.38 -17.29
C GLY A 73 -7.57 -0.13 -17.04
N PHE A 74 -7.12 -0.97 -17.98
CA PHE A 74 -7.03 -2.42 -17.79
C PHE A 74 -6.04 -2.83 -16.70
N LEU A 75 -4.86 -2.20 -16.66
CA LEU A 75 -3.87 -2.44 -15.60
C LEU A 75 -4.40 -1.96 -14.25
N GLY A 76 -5.06 -0.79 -14.21
CA GLY A 76 -5.72 -0.27 -13.02
C GLY A 76 -6.78 -1.23 -12.49
N GLY A 77 -7.64 -1.76 -13.35
CA GLY A 77 -8.62 -2.76 -12.98
C GLY A 77 -8.00 -4.06 -12.43
N GLY A 78 -6.82 -4.44 -12.94
CA GLY A 78 -6.09 -5.62 -12.48
C GLY A 78 -5.45 -5.50 -11.10
N VAL A 79 -5.27 -4.28 -10.57
CA VAL A 79 -4.72 -4.07 -9.22
C VAL A 79 -5.80 -3.76 -8.18
N ILE A 80 -7.03 -3.51 -8.62
CA ILE A 80 -8.19 -3.32 -7.74
C ILE A 80 -8.71 -4.69 -7.33
N LEU A 81 -8.63 -4.99 -6.05
CA LEU A 81 -9.11 -6.24 -5.46
C LEU A 81 -10.31 -5.94 -4.57
N ARG A 82 -11.33 -6.79 -4.68
CA ARG A 82 -12.50 -6.75 -3.80
C ARG A 82 -12.45 -7.95 -2.86
N GLU A 83 -12.40 -7.67 -1.57
CA GLU A 83 -12.42 -8.65 -0.49
C GLU A 83 -13.64 -8.38 0.39
N GLY A 84 -14.70 -9.15 0.20
CA GLY A 84 -15.98 -8.91 0.88
C GLY A 84 -16.59 -7.55 0.53
N PHE A 85 -16.74 -6.68 1.52
CA PHE A 85 -17.23 -5.30 1.37
C PHE A 85 -16.10 -4.29 1.14
N ASN A 86 -14.84 -4.67 1.34
CA ASN A 86 -13.69 -3.80 1.17
C ASN A 86 -13.18 -3.83 -0.27
N VAL A 87 -12.79 -2.66 -0.80
CA VAL A 87 -12.16 -2.49 -2.11
C VAL A 87 -10.77 -1.93 -1.89
N ARG A 88 -9.74 -2.67 -2.31
CA ARG A 88 -8.33 -2.29 -2.18
C ARG A 88 -7.71 -1.99 -3.55
N GLY A 89 -6.67 -1.17 -3.55
CA GLY A 89 -5.88 -0.87 -4.76
C GLY A 89 -6.36 0.31 -5.58
N LEU A 90 -7.37 1.08 -5.14
CA LEU A 90 -7.86 2.28 -5.84
C LEU A 90 -6.75 3.34 -5.97
N ASN A 91 -6.05 3.64 -4.89
CA ASN A 91 -4.90 4.55 -4.89
C ASN A 91 -3.76 4.06 -5.78
N THR A 92 -3.50 2.75 -5.78
CA THR A 92 -2.51 2.13 -6.66
C THR A 92 -2.90 2.29 -8.12
N ALA A 93 -4.15 2.01 -8.47
CA ALA A 93 -4.67 2.18 -9.83
C ALA A 93 -4.57 3.63 -10.30
N ALA A 94 -4.96 4.59 -9.46
CA ALA A 94 -4.85 6.03 -9.73
C ALA A 94 -3.39 6.45 -9.94
N THR A 95 -2.44 5.94 -9.13
CA THR A 95 -1.01 6.24 -9.25
C THR A 95 -0.44 5.71 -10.58
N LEU A 96 -0.79 4.49 -10.98
CA LEU A 96 -0.37 3.92 -12.27
C LEU A 96 -0.90 4.76 -13.43
N TRP A 97 -2.14 5.23 -13.34
CA TRP A 97 -2.76 6.10 -14.33
C TRP A 97 -2.02 7.45 -14.43
N CYS A 98 -1.66 8.07 -13.31
CA CYS A 98 -0.84 9.27 -13.25
C CYS A 98 0.57 9.04 -13.84
N SER A 99 1.20 7.90 -13.56
CA SER A 99 2.50 7.55 -14.12
C SER A 99 2.48 7.44 -15.64
N ALA A 100 1.40 6.88 -16.21
CA ALA A 100 1.21 6.87 -17.67
C ALA A 100 1.04 8.28 -18.22
N ALA A 101 0.25 9.12 -17.54
CA ALA A 101 0.02 10.51 -17.98
C ALA A 101 1.31 11.32 -18.04
N VAL A 102 2.20 11.19 -17.04
CA VAL A 102 3.54 11.84 -17.07
C VAL A 102 4.39 11.32 -18.22
N GLY A 103 4.32 10.01 -18.53
CA GLY A 103 4.99 9.43 -19.70
C GLY A 103 4.50 10.02 -21.02
N VAL A 104 3.18 10.20 -21.16
CA VAL A 104 2.57 10.86 -22.34
C VAL A 104 3.04 12.30 -22.47
N LEU A 105 3.07 13.08 -21.38
CA LEU A 105 3.56 14.46 -21.37
C LEU A 105 5.03 14.55 -21.80
N ALA A 106 5.88 13.66 -21.26
CA ALA A 106 7.29 13.60 -21.60
C ALA A 106 7.49 13.31 -23.10
N ALA A 107 6.78 12.32 -23.64
CA ALA A 107 6.82 11.94 -25.05
C ALA A 107 6.37 13.07 -25.98
N GLY A 108 5.35 13.83 -25.59
CA GLY A 108 4.88 15.01 -26.32
C GLY A 108 5.84 16.21 -26.31
N GLY A 109 6.99 16.10 -25.62
CA GLY A 109 7.98 17.19 -25.49
C GLY A 109 7.62 18.20 -24.39
N HIS A 110 6.55 17.99 -23.64
CA HIS A 110 6.11 18.87 -22.55
C HIS A 110 6.84 18.54 -21.24
N LEU A 111 8.20 18.59 -21.27
CA LEU A 111 9.05 18.10 -20.18
C LEU A 111 8.79 18.83 -18.84
N VAL A 112 8.61 20.15 -18.89
CA VAL A 112 8.32 20.95 -17.69
C VAL A 112 6.97 20.55 -17.09
N PHE A 113 5.97 20.31 -17.93
CA PHE A 113 4.65 19.86 -17.45
C PHE A 113 4.72 18.45 -16.85
N ALA A 114 5.53 17.56 -17.43
CA ALA A 114 5.78 16.23 -16.85
C ALA A 114 6.40 16.32 -15.44
N LEU A 115 7.38 17.22 -15.26
CA LEU A 115 8.01 17.45 -13.94
C LEU A 115 7.03 18.06 -12.92
N ILE A 116 6.25 19.06 -13.34
CA ILE A 116 5.21 19.66 -12.47
C ILE A 116 4.18 18.60 -12.08
N ALA A 117 3.69 17.82 -13.05
CA ALA A 117 2.72 16.76 -12.79
C ALA A 117 3.29 15.70 -11.81
N THR A 118 4.56 15.30 -11.99
CA THR A 118 5.26 14.39 -11.08
C THR A 118 5.31 14.95 -9.67
N GLY A 119 5.75 16.22 -9.53
CA GLY A 119 5.79 16.90 -8.23
C GLY A 119 4.41 16.99 -7.58
N THR A 120 3.36 17.23 -8.36
CA THR A 120 1.98 17.25 -7.87
C THR A 120 1.54 15.89 -7.35
N VAL A 121 1.79 14.82 -8.09
CA VAL A 121 1.44 13.45 -7.66
C VAL A 121 2.16 13.08 -6.37
N VAL A 122 3.47 13.33 -6.30
CA VAL A 122 4.26 13.07 -5.09
C VAL A 122 3.77 13.93 -3.91
N ALA A 123 3.45 15.21 -4.16
CA ALA A 123 2.90 16.08 -3.12
C ALA A 123 1.54 15.59 -2.59
N ILE A 124 0.66 15.11 -3.47
CA ILE A 124 -0.63 14.53 -3.05
C ILE A 124 -0.40 13.29 -2.17
N HIS A 125 0.53 12.42 -2.52
CA HIS A 125 0.82 11.23 -1.72
C HIS A 125 1.43 11.59 -0.35
N LEU A 126 2.32 12.59 -0.29
CA LEU A 126 2.97 13.00 0.96
C LEU A 126 2.06 13.81 1.88
N LEU A 127 1.25 14.71 1.28
CA LEU A 127 0.42 15.67 2.03
C LEU A 127 -1.00 15.18 2.23
N GLY A 128 -1.49 14.26 1.42
CA GLY A 128 -2.87 13.78 1.48
C GLY A 128 -3.23 13.19 2.84
N ARG A 129 -2.34 12.41 3.45
CA ARG A 129 -2.52 11.83 4.79
C ARG A 129 -2.61 12.89 5.89
N PRO A 130 -1.62 13.80 6.07
CA PRO A 130 -1.70 14.79 7.12
C PRO A 130 -2.89 15.75 6.94
N LEU A 131 -3.28 16.06 5.69
CA LEU A 131 -4.48 16.86 5.43
C LEU A 131 -5.77 16.10 5.78
N GLY A 132 -5.87 14.81 5.46
CA GLY A 132 -7.01 13.98 5.82
C GLY A 132 -7.25 13.99 7.32
N HIS A 133 -6.20 13.81 8.14
CA HIS A 133 -6.28 13.89 9.60
C HIS A 133 -6.72 15.26 10.15
N LEU A 134 -6.47 16.36 9.43
CA LEU A 134 -6.95 17.69 9.84
C LEU A 134 -8.43 17.90 9.57
N ILE A 135 -8.98 17.18 8.59
CA ILE A 135 -10.38 17.30 8.17
C ILE A 135 -11.26 16.33 8.96
N ASP A 136 -10.73 15.15 9.25
CA ASP A 136 -11.46 14.09 9.95
C ASP A 136 -11.36 14.30 11.48
N HIS A 137 -12.44 14.88 12.06
CA HIS A 137 -12.57 15.14 13.50
C HIS A 137 -13.21 13.96 14.25
N GLY A 138 -13.36 12.80 13.61
CA GLY A 138 -14.02 11.62 14.18
C GLY A 138 -13.03 10.49 14.46
N ASP A 139 -13.36 9.64 15.45
CA ASP A 139 -12.64 8.38 15.79
C ASP A 139 -12.66 7.32 14.66
N ASN A 140 -13.14 7.68 13.48
CA ASN A 140 -13.07 6.85 12.28
C ASN A 140 -11.65 6.95 11.72
N VAL A 141 -10.78 6.07 12.18
CA VAL A 141 -9.51 5.79 11.50
C VAL A 141 -9.88 5.30 10.10
N GLU A 142 -9.78 6.19 9.09
CA GLU A 142 -9.89 5.76 7.70
C GLU A 142 -8.90 4.63 7.48
N GLU A 143 -9.42 3.46 7.14
CA GLU A 143 -8.62 2.34 6.71
C GLU A 143 -7.87 2.76 5.46
N ASP A 144 -6.56 2.83 5.55
CA ASP A 144 -5.76 3.01 4.37
C ASP A 144 -5.91 1.72 3.53
N GLU A 145 -6.30 1.82 2.27
CA GLU A 145 -6.51 0.68 1.35
C GLU A 145 -5.32 -0.30 1.29
N ASP A 146 -4.16 0.16 1.73
CA ASP A 146 -2.92 -0.62 1.74
C ASP A 146 -2.58 -1.20 3.13
N ASP A 147 -3.39 -0.95 4.17
CA ASP A 147 -3.15 -1.51 5.49
C ASP A 147 -3.32 -3.03 5.46
N GLN A 148 -2.31 -3.74 5.95
CA GLN A 148 -2.32 -5.20 6.01
C GLN A 148 -2.98 -5.64 7.32
N PRO A 149 -3.92 -6.60 7.28
CA PRO A 149 -4.49 -7.19 8.47
C PRO A 149 -3.50 -8.15 9.13
N TYR A 150 -3.44 -8.10 10.45
CA TYR A 150 -2.69 -9.02 11.29
C TYR A 150 -3.56 -9.49 12.45
N GLN A 151 -3.34 -10.72 12.87
CA GLN A 151 -3.97 -11.29 14.06
C GLN A 151 -2.90 -11.59 15.10
N LEU A 152 -3.05 -11.04 16.30
CA LEU A 152 -2.22 -11.38 17.46
C LEU A 152 -3.04 -12.24 18.39
N GLN A 153 -2.65 -13.51 18.55
CA GLN A 153 -3.28 -14.44 19.44
C GLN A 153 -2.45 -14.61 20.71
N LEU A 154 -3.09 -14.43 21.85
CA LEU A 154 -2.50 -14.61 23.17
C LEU A 154 -3.34 -15.62 23.98
N ILE A 155 -2.69 -16.68 24.45
CA ILE A 155 -3.33 -17.69 25.33
C ILE A 155 -2.84 -17.44 26.76
N CYS A 156 -3.77 -17.28 27.68
CA CYS A 156 -3.44 -17.01 29.08
C CYS A 156 -4.38 -17.75 30.04
N ARG A 157 -4.00 -17.78 31.31
CA ARG A 157 -4.85 -18.28 32.40
C ARG A 157 -6.06 -17.36 32.61
N PRO A 158 -7.24 -17.86 33.00
CA PRO A 158 -8.44 -17.04 33.19
C PRO A 158 -8.26 -15.86 34.15
N LYS A 159 -7.42 -16.01 35.17
CA LYS A 159 -7.11 -14.93 36.13
C LYS A 159 -6.31 -13.77 35.51
N SER A 160 -5.58 -14.01 34.43
CA SER A 160 -4.71 -13.04 33.76
C SER A 160 -5.39 -12.34 32.58
N GLU A 161 -6.62 -12.75 32.19
CA GLU A 161 -7.34 -12.24 31.01
C GLU A 161 -7.44 -10.71 30.98
N LYS A 162 -7.97 -10.12 32.06
CA LYS A 162 -8.18 -8.67 32.14
C LYS A 162 -6.87 -7.89 32.00
N TYR A 163 -5.81 -8.40 32.60
CA TYR A 163 -4.50 -7.79 32.54
C TYR A 163 -3.89 -7.91 31.13
N ALA A 164 -3.95 -9.11 30.53
CA ALA A 164 -3.46 -9.35 29.18
C ALA A 164 -4.18 -8.47 28.14
N ARG A 165 -5.52 -8.37 28.26
CA ARG A 165 -6.31 -7.48 27.40
C ARG A 165 -5.88 -6.02 27.53
N ALA A 166 -5.71 -5.51 28.75
CA ALA A 166 -5.27 -4.14 28.99
C ALA A 166 -3.88 -3.88 28.42
N GLN A 167 -2.96 -4.86 28.51
CA GLN A 167 -1.62 -4.76 27.93
C GLN A 167 -1.64 -4.69 26.39
N ILE A 168 -2.49 -5.50 25.74
CA ILE A 168 -2.66 -5.42 24.29
C ILE A 168 -3.11 -4.02 23.90
N VAL A 169 -4.19 -3.51 24.52
CA VAL A 169 -4.73 -2.16 24.21
C VAL A 169 -3.71 -1.07 24.44
N GLN A 170 -3.00 -1.09 25.58
CA GLN A 170 -2.02 -0.07 25.93
C GLN A 170 -0.83 -0.04 24.97
N ARG A 171 -0.37 -1.19 24.48
CA ARG A 171 0.82 -1.29 23.64
C ARG A 171 0.52 -1.13 22.15
N THR A 172 -0.71 -1.34 21.72
CA THR A 172 -1.15 -1.03 20.35
C THR A 172 -1.61 0.42 20.21
N GLY A 173 -2.05 1.09 21.29
CA GLY A 173 -2.53 2.48 21.28
C GLY A 173 -1.46 3.56 21.44
N GLY A 174 -0.19 3.24 21.64
CA GLY A 174 0.88 4.19 22.01
C GLY A 174 1.93 4.43 20.94
N GLY A 175 1.73 5.46 20.11
CA GLY A 175 2.81 6.22 19.45
C GLY A 175 3.42 5.68 18.17
N GLY A 176 3.47 6.52 17.14
CA GLY A 176 4.40 6.54 16.00
C GLY A 176 4.34 5.42 14.96
N ASP A 177 4.41 4.18 15.36
CA ASP A 177 4.26 3.02 14.48
C ASP A 177 2.82 2.53 14.51
N ARG A 178 2.12 2.65 13.40
CA ARG A 178 0.67 2.43 13.31
C ARG A 178 0.32 0.94 13.34
N LEU A 179 0.20 0.39 14.55
CA LEU A 179 -0.64 -0.78 14.80
C LEU A 179 -2.00 -0.29 15.28
N VAL A 180 -3.00 -0.33 14.42
CA VAL A 180 -4.37 0.06 14.78
C VAL A 180 -5.11 -1.17 15.27
N LEU A 181 -5.55 -1.15 16.53
CA LEU A 181 -6.36 -2.21 17.10
C LEU A 181 -7.82 -2.06 16.64
N ARG A 182 -8.34 -3.05 15.90
CA ARG A 182 -9.73 -3.11 15.44
C ARG A 182 -10.66 -3.68 16.48
N GLY A 183 -10.19 -4.74 17.13
CA GLY A 183 -11.01 -5.43 18.13
C GLY A 183 -10.23 -6.54 18.82
N ILE A 184 -10.77 -7.02 19.94
CA ILE A 184 -10.25 -8.18 20.64
C ILE A 184 -11.39 -9.17 20.83
N HIS A 185 -11.26 -10.33 20.22
CA HIS A 185 -12.15 -11.45 20.46
C HIS A 185 -11.62 -12.32 21.60
N THR A 186 -12.53 -12.83 22.44
CA THR A 186 -12.17 -13.71 23.56
C THR A 186 -12.83 -15.05 23.35
N GLY A 187 -12.04 -16.11 23.32
CA GLY A 187 -12.49 -17.50 23.27
C GLY A 187 -11.98 -18.28 24.48
N ARG A 188 -12.59 -19.44 24.76
CA ARG A 188 -12.06 -20.41 25.71
C ARG A 188 -11.50 -21.61 24.97
N THR A 189 -10.35 -22.06 25.42
CA THR A 189 -9.69 -23.28 24.91
C THR A 189 -10.21 -24.51 25.66
N ALA A 190 -10.00 -25.69 25.09
CA ALA A 190 -10.48 -26.95 25.71
C ALA A 190 -9.93 -27.21 27.13
N ASP A 191 -8.77 -26.64 27.45
CA ASP A 191 -8.08 -26.75 28.77
C ASP A 191 -8.46 -25.62 29.74
N ASP A 192 -9.63 -24.97 29.55
CA ASP A 192 -10.12 -23.86 30.37
C ASP A 192 -9.19 -22.59 30.34
N SER A 193 -8.22 -22.55 29.42
CA SER A 193 -7.41 -21.34 29.15
C SER A 193 -8.21 -20.34 28.31
N VAL A 194 -7.83 -19.06 28.37
CA VAL A 194 -8.47 -17.98 27.59
C VAL A 194 -7.60 -17.63 26.43
N ALA A 195 -8.16 -17.66 25.22
CA ALA A 195 -7.54 -17.17 24.00
C ALA A 195 -8.07 -15.76 23.68
N LEU A 196 -7.18 -14.79 23.64
CA LEU A 196 -7.44 -13.42 23.19
C LEU A 196 -6.90 -13.27 21.77
N THR A 197 -7.76 -12.98 20.81
CA THR A 197 -7.39 -12.69 19.43
C THR A 197 -7.59 -11.21 19.17
N ALA A 198 -6.51 -10.47 19.02
CA ALA A 198 -6.53 -9.05 18.66
C ALA A 198 -6.34 -8.90 17.15
N TYR A 199 -7.27 -8.21 16.51
CA TYR A 199 -7.25 -7.87 15.10
C TYR A 199 -6.56 -6.51 14.95
N LEU A 200 -5.50 -6.48 14.18
CA LEU A 200 -4.63 -5.33 14.02
C LEU A 200 -4.52 -4.96 12.54
N LEU A 201 -4.43 -3.67 12.24
CA LEU A 201 -4.07 -3.16 10.93
C LEU A 201 -2.73 -2.44 11.02
N SER A 202 -1.92 -2.54 9.97
CA SER A 202 -0.65 -1.82 9.90
C SER A 202 -0.25 -1.49 8.49
N ASP A 203 0.51 -0.40 8.36
CA ASP A 203 1.02 0.19 7.13
C ASP A 203 2.26 -0.52 6.52
N GLY A 204 2.45 -1.81 6.80
CA GLY A 204 3.51 -2.65 6.20
C GLY A 204 4.80 -2.79 7.01
N HIS A 205 4.98 -2.05 8.11
CA HIS A 205 6.14 -2.20 9.02
C HIS A 205 5.83 -3.08 10.25
N ALA A 206 4.65 -3.71 10.26
CA ALA A 206 4.15 -4.51 11.37
C ALA A 206 5.03 -5.69 11.81
N PRO A 207 5.68 -6.49 10.93
CA PRO A 207 6.34 -7.71 11.37
C PRO A 207 7.35 -7.49 12.49
N ALA A 208 8.22 -6.50 12.37
CA ALA A 208 9.23 -6.21 13.40
C ALA A 208 8.58 -5.75 14.72
N ARG A 209 7.51 -4.96 14.64
CA ARG A 209 6.79 -4.49 15.82
C ARG A 209 5.96 -5.59 16.47
N LEU A 210 5.37 -6.47 15.68
CA LEU A 210 4.63 -7.64 16.16
C LEU A 210 5.55 -8.63 16.88
N GLU A 211 6.74 -8.88 16.32
CA GLU A 211 7.77 -9.70 17.00
C GLU A 211 8.17 -9.10 18.35
N GLN A 212 8.36 -7.80 18.41
CA GLN A 212 8.65 -7.12 19.67
C GLN A 212 7.50 -7.25 20.66
N LEU A 213 6.24 -7.06 20.22
CA LEU A 213 5.07 -7.25 21.06
C LEU A 213 4.94 -8.69 21.56
N VAL A 214 5.18 -9.68 20.72
CA VAL A 214 5.21 -11.10 21.10
C VAL A 214 6.26 -11.34 22.16
N ALA A 215 7.48 -10.85 21.98
CA ALA A 215 8.56 -11.00 22.97
C ALA A 215 8.17 -10.38 24.32
N GLU A 216 7.61 -9.17 24.32
CA GLU A 216 7.21 -8.46 25.53
C GLU A 216 6.02 -9.13 26.25
N LEU A 217 5.01 -9.58 25.49
CA LEU A 217 3.83 -10.23 26.05
C LEU A 217 4.13 -11.65 26.57
N SER A 218 5.06 -12.36 25.92
CA SER A 218 5.48 -13.70 26.35
C SER A 218 6.18 -13.72 27.72
N LEU A 219 6.76 -12.60 28.15
CA LEU A 219 7.41 -12.48 29.46
C LEU A 219 6.40 -12.28 30.62
N GLN A 220 5.11 -12.14 30.32
CA GLN A 220 4.11 -11.80 31.32
C GLN A 220 3.64 -13.03 32.10
N ALA A 221 3.45 -12.84 33.42
CA ALA A 221 2.98 -13.88 34.30
C ALA A 221 1.57 -14.34 33.93
N GLY A 222 1.41 -15.64 33.64
CA GLY A 222 0.12 -16.25 33.30
C GLY A 222 -0.16 -16.30 31.80
N VAL A 223 0.68 -15.77 30.96
CA VAL A 223 0.70 -16.00 29.51
C VAL A 223 1.33 -17.36 29.22
N GLN A 224 0.70 -18.15 28.38
CA GLN A 224 1.12 -19.51 28.02
C GLN A 224 1.70 -19.54 26.60
N ALA A 225 1.09 -18.81 25.67
CA ALA A 225 1.55 -18.69 24.31
C ALA A 225 1.15 -17.34 23.72
N VAL A 226 1.99 -16.81 22.80
CA VAL A 226 1.68 -15.63 21.98
C VAL A 226 2.15 -15.92 20.58
N HIS A 227 1.28 -15.70 19.59
CA HIS A 227 1.58 -15.86 18.17
C HIS A 227 0.96 -14.71 17.38
N TRP A 228 1.51 -14.41 16.22
CA TRP A 228 0.88 -13.52 15.28
C TRP A 228 0.82 -14.13 13.87
N TYR A 229 -0.17 -13.74 13.10
CA TYR A 229 -0.40 -14.19 11.73
C TYR A 229 -0.70 -12.98 10.86
N ALA A 230 -0.21 -13.01 9.60
CA ALA A 230 -0.66 -12.09 8.57
C ALA A 230 -1.88 -12.72 7.89
N GLY A 231 -3.02 -12.03 7.84
CA GLY A 231 -4.24 -12.54 7.23
C GLY A 231 -5.51 -11.90 7.77
N GLU A 232 -6.64 -12.14 7.09
CA GLU A 232 -7.94 -11.58 7.41
C GLU A 232 -8.71 -12.36 8.47
N GLU A 233 -9.80 -11.72 8.95
CA GLU A 233 -10.68 -12.16 10.03
C GLU A 233 -11.34 -13.53 9.82
N ASP A 234 -11.42 -14.01 8.56
CA ASP A 234 -12.18 -15.20 8.15
C ASP A 234 -11.33 -16.46 7.89
N GLU A 235 -10.01 -16.42 8.04
CA GLU A 235 -9.22 -17.62 7.84
C GLU A 235 -9.32 -18.54 9.07
N PRO A 236 -9.86 -19.79 8.93
CA PRO A 236 -9.97 -20.70 10.06
C PRO A 236 -8.57 -21.00 10.59
N MET A 237 -8.37 -20.68 11.86
CA MET A 237 -7.10 -20.84 12.56
C MET A 237 -6.43 -22.19 12.28
N PRO A 238 -5.14 -22.21 11.91
CA PRO A 238 -4.40 -23.47 11.95
C PRO A 238 -4.45 -24.01 13.37
N ARG A 239 -4.98 -25.21 13.52
CA ARG A 239 -5.00 -25.91 14.82
C ARG A 239 -3.58 -25.99 15.32
N ALA A 240 -3.32 -25.48 16.53
CA ALA A 240 -2.02 -25.65 17.17
C ALA A 240 -1.62 -27.14 17.10
N PRO A 241 -0.37 -27.46 16.73
CA PRO A 241 0.11 -28.83 16.78
C PRO A 241 -0.10 -29.33 18.22
N LEU A 242 -0.78 -30.47 18.35
CA LEU A 242 -0.91 -31.17 19.63
C LEU A 242 0.53 -31.50 20.11
N PRO A 243 0.87 -31.23 21.36
CA PRO A 243 2.12 -31.71 21.92
C PRO A 243 2.11 -33.24 21.91
N ASP A 244 3.19 -33.84 21.37
CA ASP A 244 3.48 -35.29 21.44
C ASP A 244 3.66 -35.77 22.88
#